data_f55e77e46622a607bade848a771ecf9b
#
_entry.id   f55e77e46622a607bade848a771ecf9b
#
_cell.length_a   1.000
_cell.length_b   1.000
_cell.length_c   1.000
_cell.angle_alpha   90.00
_cell.angle_beta   90.00
_cell.angle_gamma   90.00
#
_symmetry.space_group_name_H-M   'P 1'
#
loop_
_entity.id
_entity.type
_entity.pdbx_description
1 polymer ?
#
loop_
_entity_poly.entity_id
_entity_poly.type
_entity_poly.pdbx_seq_one_letter_code
_entity_poly.pdbx_strand_id
1 'polypeptide(L)'
;MKDVDARLIKDMGFPETVLIENAGRAVAEEACAFLGGAARKRIVLLCGKGNNGGDGLAALRFLSRFGASCSLILTAEPEQMGKAAQAELVMTEGFAFPRFVWEKEPQKALAAARQADLLLDGLVGTSFHGSLREPILSFVRALKELTVPILAI
;
A
#
# COMPACT_ATOMS: atom_id res chain seq x y z
N MET A 1 -13.22 -5.19 14.12
CA MET A 1 -13.14 -5.22 12.65
C MET A 1 -12.83 -6.62 12.12
N LYS A 2 -11.71 -7.28 12.47
CA LYS A 2 -11.36 -8.64 11.96
C LYS A 2 -12.45 -9.70 12.10
N ASP A 3 -13.16 -9.74 13.20
CA ASP A 3 -14.24 -10.72 13.43
C ASP A 3 -15.42 -10.44 12.50
N VAL A 4 -15.66 -9.18 12.16
CA VAL A 4 -16.73 -8.77 11.22
C VAL A 4 -16.35 -9.18 9.81
N ASP A 5 -15.13 -8.87 9.36
CA ASP A 5 -14.63 -9.24 8.04
C ASP A 5 -14.60 -10.75 7.85
N ALA A 6 -14.12 -11.48 8.88
CA ALA A 6 -14.10 -12.94 8.85
C ALA A 6 -15.51 -13.54 8.75
N ARG A 7 -16.52 -12.97 9.44
CA ARG A 7 -17.92 -13.39 9.35
C ARG A 7 -18.53 -13.06 7.99
N LEU A 8 -18.27 -11.86 7.45
CA LEU A 8 -18.73 -11.48 6.12
C LEU A 8 -18.22 -12.46 5.06
N ILE A 9 -16.93 -12.82 5.10
CA ILE A 9 -16.34 -13.72 4.12
C ILE A 9 -16.81 -15.16 4.33
N LYS A 10 -16.72 -15.69 5.56
CA LYS A 10 -16.95 -17.12 5.83
C LYS A 10 -18.42 -17.48 5.93
N ASP A 11 -19.23 -16.64 6.59
CA ASP A 11 -20.61 -16.97 6.91
C ASP A 11 -21.58 -16.44 5.85
N MET A 12 -21.24 -15.32 5.22
CA MET A 12 -22.11 -14.65 4.24
C MET A 12 -21.60 -14.77 2.80
N GLY A 13 -20.44 -15.39 2.57
CA GLY A 13 -19.87 -15.57 1.22
C GLY A 13 -19.45 -14.28 0.54
N PHE A 14 -19.18 -13.21 1.31
CA PHE A 14 -18.79 -11.92 0.77
C PHE A 14 -17.39 -11.99 0.16
N PRO A 15 -17.18 -11.58 -1.11
CA PRO A 15 -15.85 -11.64 -1.72
C PRO A 15 -14.85 -10.74 -0.98
N GLU A 16 -13.71 -11.30 -0.58
CA GLU A 16 -12.63 -10.54 0.09
C GLU A 16 -12.18 -9.33 -0.73
N THR A 17 -12.16 -9.44 -2.06
CA THR A 17 -11.82 -8.35 -2.98
C THR A 17 -12.74 -7.14 -2.84
N VAL A 18 -14.01 -7.32 -2.51
CA VAL A 18 -14.94 -6.21 -2.29
C VAL A 18 -14.59 -5.44 -1.02
N LEU A 19 -14.15 -6.14 0.03
CA LEU A 19 -13.69 -5.50 1.27
C LEU A 19 -12.42 -4.68 1.01
N ILE A 20 -11.46 -5.24 0.27
CA ILE A 20 -10.23 -4.56 -0.12
C ILE A 20 -10.50 -3.32 -0.98
N GLU A 21 -11.41 -3.44 -1.95
CA GLU A 21 -11.82 -2.28 -2.78
C GLU A 21 -12.43 -1.16 -1.94
N ASN A 22 -13.31 -1.49 -0.99
CA ASN A 22 -13.92 -0.48 -0.12
C ASN A 22 -12.87 0.15 0.82
N ALA A 23 -11.97 -0.64 1.40
CA ALA A 23 -10.87 -0.15 2.23
C ALA A 23 -9.95 0.76 1.42
N GLY A 24 -9.51 0.32 0.24
CA GLY A 24 -8.65 1.10 -0.64
C GLY A 24 -9.29 2.42 -1.09
N ARG A 25 -10.59 2.41 -1.37
CA ARG A 25 -11.32 3.63 -1.68
C ARG A 25 -11.33 4.60 -0.50
N ALA A 26 -11.61 4.13 0.71
CA ALA A 26 -11.61 4.96 1.91
C ALA A 26 -10.21 5.57 2.15
N VAL A 27 -9.14 4.78 2.01
CA VAL A 27 -7.76 5.28 2.09
C VAL A 27 -7.48 6.36 1.06
N ALA A 28 -7.95 6.18 -0.19
CA ALA A 28 -7.76 7.18 -1.25
C ALA A 28 -8.52 8.49 -0.96
N GLU A 29 -9.73 8.40 -0.41
CA GLU A 29 -10.52 9.56 0.00
C GLU A 29 -9.83 10.33 1.14
N GLU A 30 -9.32 9.63 2.15
CA GLU A 30 -8.55 10.24 3.25
C GLU A 30 -7.24 10.88 2.76
N ALA A 31 -6.52 10.23 1.86
CA ALA A 31 -5.32 10.79 1.25
C ALA A 31 -5.63 12.07 0.46
N CYS A 32 -6.74 12.10 -0.27
CA CYS A 32 -7.21 13.30 -0.97
C CYS A 32 -7.56 14.42 0.01
N ALA A 33 -8.27 14.11 1.10
CA ALA A 33 -8.62 15.09 2.11
C ALA A 33 -7.36 15.69 2.77
N PHE A 34 -6.40 14.83 3.13
CA PHE A 34 -5.12 15.25 3.73
C PHE A 34 -4.32 16.17 2.78
N LEU A 35 -4.27 15.86 1.50
CA LEU A 35 -3.48 16.61 0.51
C LEU A 35 -4.20 17.85 -0.08
N GLY A 36 -5.47 18.04 0.24
CA GLY A 36 -6.30 19.04 -0.44
C GLY A 36 -6.54 18.73 -1.91
N GLY A 37 -6.58 17.42 -2.25
CA GLY A 37 -6.74 16.88 -3.60
C GLY A 37 -5.52 16.07 -4.06
N ALA A 38 -5.74 15.06 -4.89
CA ALA A 38 -4.68 14.15 -5.35
C ALA A 38 -4.05 14.56 -6.70
N ALA A 39 -4.69 15.46 -7.45
CA ALA A 39 -4.23 15.83 -8.78
C ALA A 39 -2.78 16.35 -8.78
N ARG A 40 -1.93 15.74 -9.60
CA ARG A 40 -0.49 16.06 -9.76
C ARG A 40 0.36 15.80 -8.49
N LYS A 41 -0.20 15.18 -7.45
CA LYS A 41 0.55 14.76 -6.27
C LYS A 41 1.30 13.46 -6.54
N ARG A 42 2.50 13.34 -6.00
CA ARG A 42 3.31 12.11 -6.04
C ARG A 42 3.02 11.30 -4.80
N ILE A 43 2.44 10.14 -4.97
CA ILE A 43 2.05 9.24 -3.87
C ILE A 43 2.80 7.92 -4.02
N VAL A 44 3.45 7.49 -2.96
CA VAL A 44 4.21 6.24 -2.94
C VAL A 44 3.59 5.30 -1.91
N LEU A 45 3.21 4.10 -2.34
CA LEU A 45 2.79 3.03 -1.45
C LEU A 45 3.99 2.24 -0.95
N LEU A 46 4.10 2.11 0.36
CA LEU A 46 4.98 1.17 1.04
C LEU A 46 4.20 -0.14 1.22
N CYS A 47 4.42 -1.10 0.33
CA CYS A 47 3.56 -2.27 0.19
C CYS A 47 4.14 -3.50 0.89
N GLY A 48 3.49 -3.92 1.96
CA GLY A 48 3.72 -5.21 2.61
C GLY A 48 3.07 -6.36 1.85
N LYS A 49 3.38 -7.59 2.27
CA LYS A 49 2.89 -8.81 1.62
C LYS A 49 1.46 -9.23 1.98
N GLY A 50 0.85 -8.61 2.98
CA GLY A 50 -0.47 -8.94 3.51
C GLY A 50 -1.61 -8.11 2.92
N ASN A 51 -2.82 -8.28 3.50
CA ASN A 51 -4.02 -7.57 3.07
C ASN A 51 -3.89 -6.05 3.16
N ASN A 52 -3.16 -5.54 4.16
CA ASN A 52 -2.88 -4.11 4.28
C ASN A 52 -2.16 -3.54 3.04
N GLY A 53 -1.20 -4.31 2.48
CA GLY A 53 -0.60 -3.99 1.19
C GLY A 53 -1.60 -4.04 0.05
N GLY A 54 -2.54 -5.00 0.08
CA GLY A 54 -3.66 -5.09 -0.87
C GLY A 54 -4.56 -3.86 -0.83
N ASP A 55 -4.97 -3.42 0.35
CA ASP A 55 -5.77 -2.20 0.55
C ASP A 55 -5.05 -0.97 -0.05
N GLY A 56 -3.73 -0.88 0.17
CA GLY A 56 -2.89 0.16 -0.41
C GLY A 56 -2.82 0.10 -1.95
N LEU A 57 -2.73 -1.09 -2.54
CA LEU A 57 -2.73 -1.28 -3.99
C LEU A 57 -4.06 -0.85 -4.61
N ALA A 58 -5.18 -1.19 -3.97
CA ALA A 58 -6.50 -0.70 -4.35
C ALA A 58 -6.55 0.84 -4.25
N ALA A 59 -6.05 1.43 -3.15
CA ALA A 59 -5.99 2.87 -2.96
C ALA A 59 -5.20 3.58 -4.07
N LEU A 60 -4.05 3.04 -4.50
CA LEU A 60 -3.28 3.62 -5.61
C LEU A 60 -4.06 3.71 -6.91
N ARG A 61 -4.88 2.69 -7.21
CA ARG A 61 -5.72 2.73 -8.43
C ARG A 61 -6.74 3.87 -8.38
N PHE A 62 -7.39 4.09 -7.23
CA PHE A 62 -8.30 5.23 -7.04
C PHE A 62 -7.55 6.56 -7.12
N LEU A 63 -6.42 6.70 -6.43
CA LEU A 63 -5.62 7.93 -6.44
C LEU A 63 -5.10 8.29 -7.83
N SER A 64 -4.69 7.30 -8.61
CA SER A 64 -4.30 7.51 -10.01
C SER A 64 -5.46 8.04 -10.85
N ARG A 65 -6.68 7.52 -10.64
CA ARG A 65 -7.88 8.04 -11.31
C ARG A 65 -8.24 9.46 -10.87
N PHE A 66 -7.85 9.85 -9.65
CA PHE A 66 -7.98 11.22 -9.16
C PHE A 66 -6.83 12.14 -9.62
N GLY A 67 -5.96 11.64 -10.49
CA GLY A 67 -4.89 12.41 -11.14
C GLY A 67 -3.56 12.44 -10.39
N ALA A 68 -3.36 11.56 -9.39
CA ALA A 68 -2.07 11.40 -8.74
C ALA A 68 -1.05 10.65 -9.63
N SER A 69 0.22 10.97 -9.44
CA SER A 69 1.35 10.19 -9.95
C SER A 69 1.74 9.17 -8.89
N CYS A 70 1.40 7.90 -9.12
CA CYS A 70 1.57 6.83 -8.15
C CYS A 70 2.77 5.96 -8.47
N SER A 71 3.45 5.47 -7.42
CA SER A 71 4.46 4.41 -7.49
C SER A 71 4.38 3.52 -6.26
N LEU A 72 5.03 2.35 -6.30
CA LEU A 72 4.99 1.40 -5.18
C LEU A 72 6.37 0.83 -4.87
N ILE A 73 6.60 0.60 -3.58
CA ILE A 73 7.79 -0.06 -3.05
C ILE A 73 7.31 -1.34 -2.37
N LEU A 74 7.70 -2.48 -2.93
CA LEU A 74 7.38 -3.81 -2.38
C LEU A 74 8.44 -4.22 -1.37
N THR A 75 8.02 -4.78 -0.24
CA THR A 75 8.92 -5.40 0.76
C THR A 75 9.04 -6.91 0.61
N ALA A 76 8.43 -7.46 -0.43
CA ALA A 76 8.51 -8.88 -0.79
C ALA A 76 8.34 -9.03 -2.31
N GLU A 77 8.83 -10.14 -2.86
CA GLU A 77 8.53 -10.51 -4.24
C GLU A 77 7.03 -10.81 -4.41
N PRO A 78 6.46 -10.58 -5.60
CA PRO A 78 5.04 -10.83 -5.85
C PRO A 78 4.60 -12.25 -5.46
N GLU A 79 5.46 -13.25 -5.68
CA GLU A 79 5.17 -14.66 -5.37
C GLU A 79 5.10 -14.96 -3.87
N GLN A 80 5.65 -14.08 -3.04
CA GLN A 80 5.65 -14.18 -1.58
C GLN A 80 4.48 -13.45 -0.92
N MET A 81 3.71 -12.70 -1.70
CA MET A 81 2.55 -11.96 -1.21
C MET A 81 1.37 -12.91 -0.97
N GLY A 82 0.46 -12.52 -0.10
CA GLY A 82 -0.82 -13.21 0.08
C GLY A 82 -1.68 -13.15 -1.18
N LYS A 83 -2.54 -14.14 -1.38
CA LYS A 83 -3.35 -14.28 -2.61
C LYS A 83 -4.16 -13.03 -2.95
N ALA A 84 -4.78 -12.41 -1.94
CA ALA A 84 -5.56 -11.19 -2.13
C ALA A 84 -4.68 -10.01 -2.58
N ALA A 85 -3.53 -9.82 -1.91
CA ALA A 85 -2.58 -8.77 -2.30
C ALA A 85 -1.95 -9.02 -3.68
N GLN A 86 -1.72 -10.29 -4.07
CA GLN A 86 -1.28 -10.64 -5.43
C GLN A 86 -2.33 -10.26 -6.47
N ALA A 87 -3.60 -10.57 -6.21
CA ALA A 87 -4.70 -10.21 -7.10
C ALA A 87 -4.78 -8.68 -7.31
N GLU A 88 -4.66 -7.92 -6.23
CA GLU A 88 -4.63 -6.46 -6.29
C GLU A 88 -3.40 -5.95 -7.05
N LEU A 89 -2.23 -6.58 -6.87
CA LEU A 89 -1.02 -6.20 -7.60
C LEU A 89 -1.20 -6.39 -9.12
N VAL A 90 -1.79 -7.50 -9.54
CA VAL A 90 -2.13 -7.75 -10.96
C VAL A 90 -3.06 -6.68 -11.51
N MET A 91 -4.05 -6.24 -10.73
CA MET A 91 -4.95 -5.16 -11.14
C MET A 91 -4.25 -3.81 -11.33
N THR A 92 -3.04 -3.62 -10.78
CA THR A 92 -2.24 -2.40 -11.00
C THR A 92 -1.46 -2.40 -12.31
N GLU A 93 -1.32 -3.53 -12.99
CA GLU A 93 -0.50 -3.65 -14.21
C GLU A 93 -0.95 -2.69 -15.33
N GLY A 94 -2.26 -2.51 -15.49
CA GLY A 94 -2.83 -1.58 -16.47
C GLY A 94 -2.54 -0.10 -16.20
N PHE A 95 -2.01 0.25 -15.03
CA PHE A 95 -1.68 1.63 -14.64
C PHE A 95 -0.20 1.97 -14.85
N ALA A 96 0.65 0.99 -15.16
CA ALA A 96 2.09 1.16 -15.39
C ALA A 96 2.82 1.92 -14.25
N PHE A 97 2.44 1.70 -12.99
CA PHE A 97 3.09 2.34 -11.86
C PHE A 97 4.57 1.93 -11.77
N PRO A 98 5.52 2.88 -11.60
CA PRO A 98 6.89 2.55 -11.23
C PRO A 98 6.89 1.65 -9.98
N ARG A 99 7.60 0.52 -10.07
CA ARG A 99 7.66 -0.51 -9.02
C ARG A 99 9.10 -0.76 -8.63
N PHE A 100 9.37 -0.75 -7.34
CA PHE A 100 10.67 -1.04 -6.78
C PHE A 100 10.52 -2.16 -5.74
N VAL A 101 11.44 -3.12 -5.74
CA VAL A 101 11.55 -4.11 -4.67
C VAL A 101 12.64 -3.65 -3.72
N TRP A 102 12.32 -3.44 -2.44
CA TRP A 102 13.22 -2.85 -1.46
C TRP A 102 14.57 -3.55 -1.40
N GLU A 103 14.60 -4.87 -1.30
CA GLU A 103 15.84 -5.63 -1.20
C GLU A 103 16.72 -5.56 -2.45
N LYS A 104 16.14 -5.31 -3.62
CA LYS A 104 16.87 -5.27 -4.89
C LYS A 104 17.32 -3.87 -5.29
N GLU A 105 16.50 -2.86 -4.99
CA GLU A 105 16.70 -1.50 -5.47
C GLU A 105 16.51 -0.44 -4.37
N PRO A 106 17.17 -0.58 -3.18
CA PRO A 106 16.89 0.29 -2.04
C PRO A 106 17.13 1.77 -2.33
N GLN A 107 18.14 2.09 -3.15
CA GLN A 107 18.45 3.48 -3.50
C GLN A 107 17.38 4.11 -4.37
N LYS A 108 16.83 3.39 -5.35
CA LYS A 108 15.74 3.87 -6.20
C LYS A 108 14.44 4.00 -5.40
N ALA A 109 14.16 3.02 -4.53
CA ALA A 109 13.02 3.04 -3.63
C ALA A 109 13.03 4.28 -2.73
N LEU A 110 14.18 4.56 -2.07
CA LEU A 110 14.33 5.74 -1.23
C LEU A 110 14.26 7.05 -2.03
N ALA A 111 14.82 7.08 -3.23
CA ALA A 111 14.72 8.27 -4.09
C ALA A 111 13.24 8.57 -4.45
N ALA A 112 12.45 7.54 -4.76
CA ALA A 112 11.03 7.70 -5.01
C ALA A 112 10.29 8.18 -3.74
N ALA A 113 10.56 7.57 -2.58
CA ALA A 113 9.96 7.95 -1.31
C ALA A 113 10.29 9.40 -0.91
N ARG A 114 11.55 9.85 -1.10
CA ARG A 114 11.95 11.24 -0.80
C ARG A 114 11.25 12.29 -1.66
N GLN A 115 10.86 11.93 -2.87
CA GLN A 115 10.21 12.84 -3.80
C GLN A 115 8.67 12.82 -3.69
N ALA A 116 8.13 11.98 -2.83
CA ALA A 116 6.69 11.87 -2.63
C ALA A 116 6.11 13.09 -1.89
N ASP A 117 4.87 13.42 -2.19
CA ASP A 117 4.06 14.36 -1.41
C ASP A 117 3.36 13.64 -0.25
N LEU A 118 3.18 12.31 -0.37
CA LEU A 118 2.60 11.43 0.65
C LEU A 118 3.12 10.01 0.48
N LEU A 119 3.43 9.35 1.61
CA LEU A 119 3.64 7.92 1.69
C LEU A 119 2.39 7.26 2.27
N LEU A 120 1.90 6.19 1.63
CA LEU A 120 0.88 5.31 2.19
C LEU A 120 1.58 4.13 2.85
N ASP A 121 1.42 3.94 4.16
CA ASP A 121 2.02 2.83 4.89
C ASP A 121 1.07 1.63 4.93
N GLY A 122 1.27 0.69 4.02
CA GLY A 122 0.62 -0.61 3.94
C GLY A 122 1.55 -1.78 4.31
N LEU A 123 2.63 -1.53 5.09
CA LEU A 123 3.65 -2.54 5.40
C LEU A 123 3.12 -3.68 6.26
N VAL A 124 2.45 -3.34 7.34
CA VAL A 124 1.89 -4.30 8.30
C VAL A 124 0.52 -3.84 8.76
N GLY A 125 -0.41 -4.77 8.85
CA GLY A 125 -1.78 -4.48 9.30
C GLY A 125 -2.00 -4.79 10.78
N THR A 126 -3.23 -4.63 11.22
CA THR A 126 -3.68 -4.86 12.60
C THR A 126 -3.47 -6.29 13.13
N SER A 127 -3.13 -7.26 12.24
CA SER A 127 -2.77 -8.63 12.61
C SER A 127 -1.32 -8.81 12.99
N PHE A 128 -0.50 -7.79 12.81
CA PHE A 128 0.92 -7.89 13.15
C PHE A 128 1.12 -7.93 14.67
N HIS A 129 1.91 -8.89 15.13
CA HIS A 129 2.32 -9.03 16.52
C HIS A 129 3.82 -9.29 16.59
N GLY A 130 4.48 -8.71 17.59
CA GLY A 130 5.91 -8.89 17.84
C GLY A 130 6.77 -7.80 17.20
N SER A 131 8.04 -8.13 16.92
CA SER A 131 9.02 -7.19 16.39
C SER A 131 9.11 -7.25 14.87
N LEU A 132 9.34 -6.12 14.24
CA LEU A 132 9.62 -6.05 12.81
C LEU A 132 10.90 -6.85 12.50
N ARG A 133 10.87 -7.57 11.39
CA ARG A 133 12.00 -8.35 10.87
C ARG A 133 12.39 -7.82 9.49
N GLU A 134 13.56 -8.24 9.03
CA GLU A 134 13.97 -7.94 7.65
C GLU A 134 13.00 -8.56 6.64
N PRO A 135 12.76 -7.91 5.50
CA PRO A 135 13.35 -6.63 5.06
C PRO A 135 12.63 -5.37 5.57
N ILE A 136 11.49 -5.49 6.26
CA ILE A 136 10.68 -4.35 6.72
C ILE A 136 11.46 -3.51 7.76
N LEU A 137 12.24 -4.15 8.63
CA LEU A 137 12.99 -3.46 9.67
C LEU A 137 14.00 -2.46 9.09
N SER A 138 14.80 -2.88 8.12
CA SER A 138 15.79 -2.01 7.45
C SER A 138 15.09 -0.91 6.66
N PHE A 139 13.95 -1.22 6.03
CA PHE A 139 13.17 -0.25 5.30
C PHE A 139 12.62 0.85 6.22
N VAL A 140 11.96 0.47 7.31
CA VAL A 140 11.42 1.44 8.29
C VAL A 140 12.53 2.31 8.90
N ARG A 141 13.72 1.73 9.15
CA ARG A 141 14.89 2.51 9.60
C ARG A 141 15.30 3.56 8.59
N ALA A 142 15.34 3.21 7.31
CA ALA A 142 15.68 4.14 6.24
C ALA A 142 14.62 5.25 6.05
N LEU A 143 13.35 4.95 6.30
CA LEU A 143 12.27 5.94 6.22
C LEU A 143 12.34 7.01 7.32
N LYS A 144 12.97 6.72 8.47
CA LYS A 144 13.11 7.70 9.57
C LYS A 144 13.89 8.97 9.19
N GLU A 145 14.72 8.87 8.15
CA GLU A 145 15.48 10.00 7.61
C GLU A 145 14.63 10.90 6.68
N LEU A 146 13.39 10.54 6.43
CA LEU A 146 12.50 11.27 5.53
C LEU A 146 11.57 12.19 6.31
N THR A 147 11.30 13.37 5.72
CA THR A 147 10.36 14.36 6.25
C THR A 147 9.01 14.32 5.53
N VAL A 148 8.80 13.35 4.65
CA VAL A 148 7.57 13.16 3.89
C VAL A 148 6.46 12.68 4.83
N PRO A 149 5.25 13.26 4.76
CA PRO A 149 4.13 12.79 5.56
C PRO A 149 3.76 11.34 5.23
N ILE A 150 3.34 10.59 6.25
CA ILE A 150 2.96 9.18 6.13
C ILE A 150 1.50 9.03 6.61
N LEU A 151 0.67 8.42 5.78
CA LEU A 151 -0.68 7.99 6.13
C LEU A 151 -0.66 6.46 6.30
N ALA A 152 -0.89 5.99 7.52
CA ALA A 152 -1.01 4.56 7.81
C ALA A 152 -2.38 4.03 7.38
N ILE A 153 -2.38 2.82 6.81
CA ILE A 153 -3.59 2.09 6.37
C ILE A 153 -4.07 1.15 7.47
#